data_74d482a89eaf22f0569b10ab03102b01
#
_entry.id   74d482a89eaf22f0569b10ab03102b01
#
_cell.length_a   1.000
_cell.length_b   1.000
_cell.length_c   1.000
_cell.angle_alpha   90.00
_cell.angle_beta   90.00
_cell.angle_gamma   90.00
#
_symmetry.space_group_name_H-M   'P 1'
#
loop_
_entity.id
_entity.type
_entity.pdbx_description
1 polymer ?
#
loop_
_entity_poly.entity_id
_entity_poly.type
_entity_poly.pdbx_seq_one_letter_code
_entity_poly.pdbx_strand_id
1 'polypeptide(L)'
;TSAGVEWATNNNHNRAKALSDLTGANLAPTVGLFTLVSQVDKHAIILGVDPINTAGTARTGQIDPMLIAFSDQDNIVEWEPKSTNTAGALSLSEGSTIVGAVKSRQEILVWTDTSLYSMQFIGPPFTFGINLINKETGLIGPNAAIVTSKGVFWMAVDNFYVYTGTVQKVPCTVLSYVFDDINVSEVY
;
A
#
# COMPACT_ATOMS: atom_id res chain seq x y z
N THR A 1 -5.95 27.81 -25.96
CA THR A 1 -7.07 28.41 -25.26
C THR A 1 -6.64 28.94 -23.91
N SER A 2 -7.40 29.82 -23.32
CA SER A 2 -7.08 30.46 -22.04
C SER A 2 -6.76 29.45 -20.93
N ALA A 3 -7.45 28.33 -20.87
CA ALA A 3 -7.18 27.27 -19.89
C ALA A 3 -5.76 26.69 -20.00
N GLY A 4 -5.31 26.48 -21.23
CA GLY A 4 -3.93 26.01 -21.45
C GLY A 4 -2.88 27.04 -21.05
N VAL A 5 -3.18 28.31 -21.24
CA VAL A 5 -2.31 29.39 -20.79
C VAL A 5 -2.31 29.50 -19.28
N GLU A 6 -3.44 29.38 -18.65
CA GLU A 6 -3.54 29.35 -17.18
C GLU A 6 -2.76 28.18 -16.57
N TRP A 7 -2.84 27.02 -17.18
CA TRP A 7 -2.06 25.87 -16.77
C TRP A 7 -0.54 26.11 -16.86
N ALA A 8 -0.13 26.82 -17.88
CA ALA A 8 1.29 27.11 -18.12
C ALA A 8 1.83 28.26 -17.27
N THR A 9 1.01 29.27 -17.00
CA THR A 9 1.51 30.52 -16.44
C THR A 9 1.00 30.84 -15.06
N ASN A 10 -0.15 30.28 -14.67
CA ASN A 10 -0.82 30.78 -13.56
C ASN A 10 -0.93 29.83 -12.51
N ASN A 11 -0.55 28.96 -12.28
CA ASN A 11 -0.73 28.51 -11.07
C ASN A 11 -0.85 27.12 -10.85
N ASN A 12 -0.82 27.01 -9.91
CA ASN A 12 -0.51 25.85 -9.12
C ASN A 12 -1.72 24.97 -8.76
N HIS A 13 -2.90 25.42 -8.83
CA HIS A 13 -4.05 24.64 -8.38
C HIS A 13 -4.69 23.77 -9.46
N ASN A 14 -4.36 23.99 -10.71
CA ASN A 14 -4.82 23.15 -11.81
C ASN A 14 -3.76 22.16 -12.33
N ARG A 15 -2.63 22.08 -11.66
CA ARG A 15 -1.53 21.17 -12.02
C ARG A 15 -1.41 20.04 -11.00
N ALA A 16 -1.08 18.86 -11.46
CA ALA A 16 -0.65 17.80 -10.56
C ALA A 16 0.62 18.25 -9.82
N LYS A 17 0.60 18.09 -8.50
CA LYS A 17 1.73 18.38 -7.62
C LYS A 17 2.13 17.13 -6.88
N ALA A 18 3.39 17.06 -6.47
CA ALA A 18 3.78 16.06 -5.49
C ALA A 18 2.99 16.29 -4.18
N LEU A 19 2.73 15.21 -3.46
CA LEU A 19 1.97 15.27 -2.21
C LEU A 19 2.66 16.18 -1.19
N SER A 20 3.99 16.12 -1.12
CA SER A 20 4.83 16.97 -0.28
C SER A 20 4.80 18.45 -0.63
N ASP A 21 4.41 18.80 -1.87
CA ASP A 21 4.36 20.19 -2.37
C ASP A 21 2.97 20.82 -2.21
N LEU A 22 2.02 20.08 -1.66
CA LEU A 22 0.69 20.63 -1.38
C LEU A 22 0.77 21.67 -0.27
N THR A 23 -0.04 22.72 -0.40
CA THR A 23 -0.13 23.75 0.64
C THR A 23 -0.62 23.15 1.95
N GLY A 24 0.16 23.29 3.00
CA GLY A 24 -0.13 22.72 4.31
C GLY A 24 0.34 21.28 4.49
N ALA A 25 1.07 20.72 3.52
CA ALA A 25 1.64 19.38 3.65
C ALA A 25 2.60 19.33 4.84
N ASN A 26 2.32 18.43 5.78
CA ASN A 26 3.10 18.22 6.97
C ASN A 26 3.58 16.76 7.04
N LEU A 27 4.89 16.57 6.90
CA LEU A 27 5.56 15.27 6.85
C LEU A 27 4.93 14.29 5.85
N ALA A 28 4.36 14.80 4.77
CA ALA A 28 3.83 13.97 3.69
C ALA A 28 4.95 13.17 3.03
N PRO A 29 4.71 11.89 2.67
CA PRO A 29 5.69 11.07 1.96
C PRO A 29 6.19 11.73 0.68
N THR A 30 7.49 11.64 0.44
CA THR A 30 8.13 12.19 -0.77
C THR A 30 8.34 11.12 -1.82
N VAL A 31 8.43 9.86 -1.40
CA VAL A 31 8.55 8.67 -2.25
C VAL A 31 7.70 7.54 -1.69
N GLY A 32 7.22 6.66 -2.55
CA GLY A 32 6.44 5.48 -2.16
C GLY A 32 6.28 4.50 -3.31
N LEU A 33 6.06 3.23 -3.00
CA LEU A 33 5.89 2.17 -4.00
C LEU A 33 4.44 2.07 -4.49
N PHE A 34 3.48 2.07 -3.57
CA PHE A 34 2.06 1.92 -3.88
C PHE A 34 1.20 2.89 -3.08
N THR A 35 0.08 3.28 -3.65
CA THR A 35 -0.88 4.16 -3.00
C THR A 35 -2.27 3.56 -3.01
N LEU A 36 -2.96 3.69 -1.89
CA LEU A 36 -4.36 3.28 -1.71
C LEU A 36 -5.13 4.38 -1.01
N VAL A 37 -6.43 4.38 -1.18
CA VAL A 37 -7.34 5.23 -0.41
C VAL A 37 -8.36 4.34 0.30
N SER A 38 -8.41 4.44 1.62
CA SER A 38 -9.50 3.85 2.39
C SER A 38 -10.72 4.76 2.29
N GLN A 39 -11.68 4.38 1.43
CA GLN A 39 -12.87 5.21 1.20
C GLN A 39 -13.82 5.26 2.41
N VAL A 40 -13.84 4.20 3.21
CA VAL A 40 -14.70 4.11 4.40
C VAL A 40 -14.14 4.98 5.50
N ASP A 41 -12.84 4.87 5.74
CA ASP A 41 -12.15 5.52 6.85
C ASP A 41 -11.47 6.83 6.41
N LYS A 42 -11.49 7.09 5.08
CA LYS A 42 -11.04 8.35 4.46
C LYS A 42 -9.57 8.70 4.77
N HIS A 43 -8.72 7.70 4.72
CA HIS A 43 -7.27 7.87 4.82
C HIS A 43 -6.61 7.63 3.47
N ALA A 44 -5.62 8.44 3.13
CA ALA A 44 -4.65 8.09 2.11
C ALA A 44 -3.59 7.20 2.73
N ILE A 45 -3.25 6.09 2.07
CA ILE A 45 -2.30 5.09 2.56
C ILE A 45 -1.23 4.92 1.49
N ILE A 46 0.03 5.01 1.88
CA ILE A 46 1.17 4.79 1.00
C ILE A 46 2.03 3.68 1.59
N LEU A 47 2.37 2.72 0.76
CA LEU A 47 3.13 1.53 1.13
C LEU A 47 4.53 1.60 0.54
N GLY A 48 5.52 1.17 1.31
CA GLY A 48 6.93 1.31 0.95
C GLY A 48 7.31 2.78 0.85
N VAL A 49 7.35 3.49 1.99
CA VAL A 49 7.54 4.94 2.02
C VAL A 49 8.86 5.33 2.69
N ASP A 50 9.27 6.56 2.47
CA ASP A 50 10.36 7.16 3.21
C ASP A 50 9.97 7.42 4.69
N PRO A 51 10.76 6.94 5.66
CA PRO A 51 10.49 7.19 7.07
C PRO A 51 10.70 8.67 7.43
N ILE A 52 10.08 9.08 8.53
CA ILE A 52 10.38 10.34 9.19
C ILE A 52 11.76 10.21 9.84
N ASN A 53 12.59 11.22 9.72
CA ASN A 53 13.92 11.24 10.31
C ASN A 53 13.85 11.19 11.86
N THR A 54 14.94 10.85 12.50
CA THR A 54 15.02 10.72 13.97
C THR A 54 14.70 12.01 14.73
N ALA A 55 14.84 13.16 14.09
CA ALA A 55 14.47 14.46 14.67
C ALA A 55 12.95 14.75 14.57
N GLY A 56 12.20 13.96 13.82
CA GLY A 56 10.76 14.15 13.64
C GLY A 56 10.39 15.35 12.76
N THR A 57 11.32 15.88 11.96
CA THR A 57 11.15 17.17 11.28
C THR A 57 11.03 17.07 9.77
N ALA A 58 11.41 15.96 9.17
CA ALA A 58 11.38 15.75 7.72
C ALA A 58 11.33 14.27 7.36
N ARG A 59 10.90 13.98 6.14
CA ARG A 59 11.06 12.66 5.53
C ARG A 59 12.49 12.47 5.03
N THR A 60 12.96 11.22 5.03
CA THR A 60 14.36 10.92 4.65
C THR A 60 14.61 10.94 3.15
N GLY A 61 13.55 10.82 2.33
CA GLY A 61 13.65 10.68 0.88
C GLY A 61 14.15 9.32 0.40
N GLN A 62 14.40 8.39 1.31
CA GLN A 62 14.83 7.02 0.99
C GLN A 62 13.74 6.03 1.39
N ILE A 63 13.32 5.19 0.45
CA ILE A 63 12.25 4.21 0.67
C ILE A 63 12.69 3.19 1.74
N ASP A 64 11.85 3.01 2.74
CA ASP A 64 11.79 1.80 3.54
C ASP A 64 10.71 0.89 2.91
N PRO A 65 11.08 -0.22 2.26
CA PRO A 65 10.17 -1.03 1.49
C PRO A 65 9.13 -1.79 2.35
N MET A 66 9.29 -1.78 3.67
CA MET A 66 8.38 -2.45 4.61
C MET A 66 7.53 -1.48 5.42
N LEU A 67 7.71 -0.17 5.23
CA LEU A 67 6.98 0.86 5.97
C LEU A 67 5.69 1.23 5.24
N ILE A 68 4.60 1.33 6.00
CA ILE A 68 3.30 1.83 5.55
C ILE A 68 3.02 3.13 6.30
N ALA A 69 2.68 4.19 5.60
CA ALA A 69 2.22 5.44 6.21
C ALA A 69 0.78 5.74 5.78
N PHE A 70 0.03 6.37 6.68
CA PHE A 70 -1.33 6.81 6.40
C PHE A 70 -1.55 8.24 6.91
N SER A 71 -2.32 9.00 6.13
CA SER A 71 -2.67 10.38 6.45
C SER A 71 -3.61 10.47 7.64
N ASP A 72 -3.86 11.65 8.12
CA ASP A 72 -4.98 11.92 9.00
C ASP A 72 -6.33 11.71 8.26
N GLN A 73 -7.38 11.43 9.00
CA GLN A 73 -8.72 11.19 8.46
C GLN A 73 -9.25 12.45 7.77
N ASP A 74 -9.81 12.29 6.56
CA ASP A 74 -10.31 13.40 5.72
C ASP A 74 -9.26 14.47 5.38
N ASN A 75 -7.97 14.24 5.68
CA ASN A 75 -6.92 15.23 5.52
C ASN A 75 -5.66 14.65 4.87
N ILE A 76 -5.55 14.80 3.57
CA ILE A 76 -4.44 14.28 2.76
C ILE A 76 -3.11 15.01 2.99
N VAL A 77 -3.10 16.16 3.64
CA VAL A 77 -1.87 16.95 3.83
C VAL A 77 -1.22 16.72 5.19
N GLU A 78 -1.89 16.09 6.14
CA GLU A 78 -1.35 15.82 7.47
C GLU A 78 -0.90 14.37 7.61
N TRP A 79 0.40 14.17 7.79
CA TRP A 79 1.04 12.85 7.91
C TRP A 79 1.91 12.72 9.15
N GLU A 80 1.97 13.76 9.98
CA GLU A 80 2.69 13.72 11.24
C GLU A 80 1.86 12.96 12.28
N PRO A 81 2.38 11.87 12.86
CA PRO A 81 1.69 11.16 13.93
C PRO A 81 1.60 12.04 15.20
N LYS A 82 0.39 12.34 15.64
CA LYS A 82 0.12 13.13 16.86
C LYS A 82 -0.94 12.42 17.69
N SER A 83 -0.95 12.65 19.00
CA SER A 83 -1.98 12.14 19.89
C SER A 83 -3.39 12.67 19.60
N THR A 84 -3.48 13.74 18.81
CA THR A 84 -4.74 14.44 18.47
C THR A 84 -5.25 14.17 17.09
N ASN A 85 -4.55 13.37 16.27
CA ASN A 85 -4.93 13.01 14.93
C ASN A 85 -4.86 11.50 14.71
N THR A 86 -5.20 11.03 13.51
CA THR A 86 -5.20 9.63 13.14
C THR A 86 -4.09 9.26 12.16
N ALA A 87 -3.20 10.21 11.83
CA ALA A 87 -2.03 9.95 11.00
C ALA A 87 -1.05 9.01 11.71
N GLY A 88 -0.37 8.18 10.95
CA GLY A 88 0.58 7.24 11.53
C GLY A 88 1.38 6.44 10.52
N ALA A 89 2.17 5.52 11.05
CA ALA A 89 2.93 4.58 10.26
C ALA A 89 3.03 3.22 10.95
N LEU A 90 3.12 2.16 10.16
CA LEU A 90 3.27 0.77 10.59
C LEU A 90 4.38 0.12 9.77
N SER A 91 5.24 -0.67 10.41
CA SER A 91 6.25 -1.46 9.71
C SER A 91 5.88 -2.93 9.74
N LEU A 92 6.05 -3.61 8.60
CA LEU A 92 5.86 -5.05 8.49
C LEU A 92 7.11 -5.79 8.98
N SER A 93 6.89 -6.96 9.59
CA SER A 93 7.98 -7.73 10.23
C SER A 93 8.49 -8.90 9.40
N GLU A 94 7.71 -9.38 8.42
CA GLU A 94 8.03 -10.56 7.62
C GLU A 94 8.10 -10.19 6.14
N GLY A 95 9.19 -10.55 5.50
CA GLY A 95 9.52 -10.20 4.12
C GLY A 95 10.63 -9.17 4.02
N SER A 96 10.93 -8.75 2.82
CA SER A 96 11.95 -7.73 2.52
C SER A 96 11.38 -6.51 1.80
N THR A 97 10.28 -6.67 1.12
CA THR A 97 9.62 -5.60 0.38
C THR A 97 8.13 -5.85 0.23
N ILE A 98 7.35 -4.79 0.28
CA ILE A 98 5.94 -4.82 -0.09
C ILE A 98 5.86 -4.91 -1.61
N VAL A 99 5.19 -5.95 -2.12
CA VAL A 99 5.03 -6.21 -3.56
C VAL A 99 3.71 -5.67 -4.09
N GLY A 100 2.67 -5.64 -3.26
CA GLY A 100 1.39 -5.12 -3.68
C GLY A 100 0.35 -5.12 -2.55
N ALA A 101 -0.75 -4.46 -2.80
CA ALA A 101 -1.89 -4.46 -1.89
C ALA A 101 -3.20 -4.31 -2.65
N VAL A 102 -4.25 -4.93 -2.13
CA VAL A 102 -5.60 -4.77 -2.66
C VAL A 102 -6.59 -4.48 -1.54
N LYS A 103 -7.57 -3.67 -1.84
CA LYS A 103 -8.67 -3.38 -0.94
C LYS A 103 -9.74 -4.44 -1.07
N SER A 104 -9.97 -5.20 -0.01
CA SER A 104 -11.09 -6.12 0.14
C SER A 104 -12.29 -5.38 0.75
N ARG A 105 -13.35 -6.11 1.12
CA ARG A 105 -14.59 -5.50 1.63
C ARG A 105 -14.44 -4.85 2.99
N GLN A 106 -13.65 -5.44 3.88
CA GLN A 106 -13.51 -5.02 5.29
C GLN A 106 -12.07 -4.75 5.69
N GLU A 107 -11.11 -5.03 4.82
CA GLU A 107 -9.69 -4.97 5.11
C GLU A 107 -8.88 -4.65 3.85
N ILE A 108 -7.67 -4.22 4.05
CA ILE A 108 -6.66 -4.08 3.02
C ILE A 108 -5.71 -5.27 3.16
N LEU A 109 -5.61 -6.07 2.13
CA LEU A 109 -4.63 -7.15 2.07
C LEU A 109 -3.33 -6.60 1.50
N VAL A 110 -2.25 -6.80 2.23
CA VAL A 110 -0.91 -6.33 1.86
C VAL A 110 0.00 -7.54 1.74
N TRP A 111 0.64 -7.68 0.59
CA TRP A 111 1.62 -8.73 0.35
C TRP A 111 3.02 -8.19 0.38
N THR A 112 3.87 -8.93 1.04
CA THR A 112 5.31 -8.83 0.83
C THR A 112 5.75 -9.88 -0.19
N ASP A 113 7.04 -9.93 -0.48
CA ASP A 113 7.66 -10.98 -1.27
C ASP A 113 7.45 -12.39 -0.68
N THR A 114 7.19 -12.52 0.62
CA THR A 114 7.03 -13.82 1.29
C THR A 114 5.68 -14.02 1.99
N SER A 115 5.01 -12.98 2.41
CA SER A 115 3.91 -13.07 3.38
C SER A 115 2.69 -12.25 2.99
N LEU A 116 1.55 -12.62 3.57
CA LEU A 116 0.29 -11.91 3.45
C LEU A 116 -0.13 -11.32 4.80
N TYR A 117 -0.48 -10.03 4.78
CA TYR A 117 -1.01 -9.30 5.92
C TYR A 117 -2.43 -8.79 5.67
N SER A 118 -3.20 -8.68 6.75
CA SER A 118 -4.45 -7.93 6.82
C SER A 118 -4.23 -6.64 7.58
N MET A 119 -4.60 -5.53 6.98
CA MET A 119 -4.62 -4.21 7.58
C MET A 119 -6.07 -3.75 7.71
N GLN A 120 -6.50 -3.42 8.93
CA GLN A 120 -7.87 -3.03 9.25
C GLN A 120 -7.89 -1.74 10.05
N PHE A 121 -8.89 -0.91 9.80
CA PHE A 121 -9.16 0.25 10.63
C PHE A 121 -9.73 -0.22 11.98
N ILE A 122 -9.04 0.10 13.06
CA ILE A 122 -9.44 -0.25 14.43
C ILE A 122 -9.80 0.97 15.28
N GLY A 123 -9.60 2.16 14.73
CA GLY A 123 -9.87 3.43 15.40
C GLY A 123 -8.80 3.84 16.41
N PRO A 124 -8.97 5.05 16.97
CA PRO A 124 -8.02 5.58 17.93
C PRO A 124 -7.85 4.66 19.16
N PRO A 125 -6.64 4.59 19.74
CA PRO A 125 -5.47 5.43 19.45
C PRO A 125 -4.56 4.90 18.33
N PHE A 126 -4.82 3.73 17.78
CA PHE A 126 -3.89 3.07 16.84
C PHE A 126 -4.23 3.27 15.38
N THR A 127 -5.42 3.76 15.06
CA THR A 127 -5.97 3.98 13.73
C THR A 127 -6.08 2.69 12.90
N PHE A 128 -4.97 2.08 12.53
CA PHE A 128 -4.93 0.80 11.82
C PHE A 128 -4.22 -0.28 12.64
N GLY A 129 -4.77 -1.47 12.61
CA GLY A 129 -4.12 -2.70 13.08
C GLY A 129 -3.65 -3.52 11.89
N ILE A 130 -2.51 -4.20 12.05
CA ILE A 130 -1.98 -5.08 11.04
C ILE A 130 -1.76 -6.47 11.64
N ASN A 131 -2.21 -7.50 10.92
CA ASN A 131 -2.09 -8.89 11.33
C ASN A 131 -1.45 -9.71 10.22
N LEU A 132 -0.47 -10.51 10.57
CA LEU A 132 0.08 -11.52 9.68
C LEU A 132 -0.94 -12.65 9.49
N ILE A 133 -1.39 -12.87 8.26
CA ILE A 133 -2.35 -13.93 7.92
C ILE A 133 -1.60 -15.22 7.61
N ASN A 134 -0.60 -15.14 6.75
CA ASN A 134 0.13 -16.33 6.31
C ASN A 134 1.57 -15.97 5.93
N LYS A 135 2.49 -16.90 6.19
CA LYS A 135 3.88 -16.88 5.70
C LYS A 135 3.98 -17.75 4.45
N GLU A 136 4.99 -17.53 3.63
CA GLU A 136 5.27 -18.34 2.43
C GLU A 136 4.17 -18.29 1.35
N THR A 137 3.36 -17.23 1.36
CA THR A 137 2.31 -16.98 0.36
C THR A 137 2.40 -15.56 -0.18
N GLY A 138 3.61 -15.08 -0.39
CA GLY A 138 3.90 -13.78 -0.96
C GLY A 138 3.33 -13.61 -2.37
N LEU A 139 3.38 -12.40 -2.88
CA LEU A 139 2.88 -12.07 -4.22
C LEU A 139 4.02 -12.13 -5.23
N ILE A 140 3.80 -12.76 -6.37
CA ILE A 140 4.83 -12.88 -7.42
C ILE A 140 5.11 -11.54 -8.13
N GLY A 141 4.15 -10.62 -8.14
CA GLY A 141 4.31 -9.30 -8.77
C GLY A 141 3.15 -8.37 -8.45
N PRO A 142 3.29 -7.06 -8.68
CA PRO A 142 2.36 -6.02 -8.21
C PRO A 142 0.90 -6.20 -8.66
N ASN A 143 0.70 -6.77 -9.83
CA ASN A 143 -0.63 -6.96 -10.44
C ASN A 143 -1.14 -8.40 -10.36
N ALA A 144 -0.49 -9.26 -9.57
CA ALA A 144 -0.80 -10.68 -9.49
C ALA A 144 -1.93 -11.02 -8.51
N ALA A 145 -2.66 -10.04 -7.98
CA ALA A 145 -3.79 -10.24 -7.07
C ALA A 145 -5.06 -9.59 -7.61
N ILE A 146 -6.21 -10.26 -7.41
CA ILE A 146 -7.51 -9.78 -7.85
C ILE A 146 -8.58 -10.03 -6.78
N VAL A 147 -9.41 -9.01 -6.54
CA VAL A 147 -10.57 -9.10 -5.64
C VAL A 147 -11.79 -9.53 -6.44
N THR A 148 -12.50 -10.53 -5.95
CA THR A 148 -13.74 -11.04 -6.55
C THR A 148 -14.86 -11.10 -5.51
N SER A 149 -16.06 -11.43 -5.95
CA SER A 149 -17.18 -11.67 -5.03
C SER A 149 -17.01 -12.92 -4.16
N LYS A 150 -16.14 -13.85 -4.57
CA LYS A 150 -15.89 -15.13 -3.89
C LYS A 150 -14.67 -15.09 -2.96
N GLY A 151 -13.85 -14.06 -3.04
CA GLY A 151 -12.62 -13.93 -2.28
C GLY A 151 -11.54 -13.19 -3.06
N VAL A 152 -10.37 -13.12 -2.50
CA VAL A 152 -9.21 -12.51 -3.13
C VAL A 152 -8.29 -13.63 -3.62
N PHE A 153 -8.01 -13.63 -4.91
CA PHE A 153 -7.13 -14.61 -5.56
C PHE A 153 -5.81 -13.96 -5.90
N TRP A 154 -4.72 -14.70 -5.77
CA TRP A 154 -3.40 -14.23 -6.20
C TRP A 154 -2.49 -15.35 -6.64
N MET A 155 -1.46 -14.98 -7.34
CA MET A 155 -0.38 -15.85 -7.77
C MET A 155 0.84 -15.58 -6.92
N ALA A 156 1.33 -16.60 -6.24
CA ALA A 156 2.62 -16.61 -5.57
C ALA A 156 3.68 -17.24 -6.47
N VAL A 157 4.88 -17.43 -5.96
CA VAL A 157 5.98 -17.99 -6.75
C VAL A 157 5.85 -19.49 -7.03
N ASP A 158 4.99 -20.18 -6.29
CA ASP A 158 4.83 -21.64 -6.33
C ASP A 158 3.40 -22.11 -6.65
N ASN A 159 2.41 -21.26 -6.44
CA ASN A 159 1.01 -21.69 -6.49
C ASN A 159 0.04 -20.52 -6.66
N PHE A 160 -1.21 -20.86 -6.98
CA PHE A 160 -2.33 -19.94 -6.90
C PHE A 160 -3.03 -20.12 -5.54
N TYR A 161 -3.38 -19.00 -4.92
CA TYR A 161 -4.03 -18.97 -3.62
C TYR A 161 -5.34 -18.18 -3.66
N VAL A 162 -6.20 -18.47 -2.71
CA VAL A 162 -7.43 -17.72 -2.45
C VAL A 162 -7.55 -17.42 -0.96
N TYR A 163 -7.97 -16.20 -0.65
CA TYR A 163 -8.33 -15.77 0.69
C TYR A 163 -9.84 -15.53 0.80
N THR A 164 -10.46 -16.26 1.70
CA THR A 164 -11.89 -16.17 2.01
C THR A 164 -12.13 -16.07 3.53
N GLY A 165 -11.19 -15.43 4.24
CA GLY A 165 -11.05 -15.48 5.70
C GLY A 165 -9.94 -16.43 6.15
N THR A 166 -9.57 -17.39 5.30
CA THR A 166 -8.41 -18.27 5.44
C THR A 166 -7.70 -18.41 4.10
N VAL A 167 -6.40 -18.64 4.13
CA VAL A 167 -5.60 -18.87 2.91
C VAL A 167 -5.71 -20.34 2.49
N GLN A 168 -6.06 -20.58 1.24
CA GLN A 168 -6.16 -21.91 0.66
C GLN A 168 -5.48 -21.95 -0.70
N LYS A 169 -4.86 -23.08 -1.05
CA LYS A 169 -4.35 -23.32 -2.40
C LYS A 169 -5.52 -23.55 -3.37
N VAL A 170 -5.45 -22.92 -4.52
CA VAL A 170 -6.42 -23.16 -5.60
C VAL A 170 -6.02 -24.38 -6.38
N PRO A 171 -6.85 -25.44 -6.47
CA PRO A 171 -6.56 -26.58 -7.31
C PRO A 171 -6.40 -26.17 -8.77
N CYS A 172 -5.27 -26.44 -9.38
CA CYS A 172 -4.97 -26.09 -10.75
C CYS A 172 -4.34 -27.29 -11.47
N THR A 173 -5.00 -27.80 -12.49
CA THR A 173 -4.53 -28.99 -13.25
C THR A 173 -3.35 -28.68 -14.18
N VAL A 174 -3.12 -27.40 -14.47
CA VAL A 174 -2.03 -26.92 -15.33
C VAL A 174 -0.94 -26.19 -14.54
N LEU A 175 -0.86 -26.45 -13.22
CA LEU A 175 0.05 -25.73 -12.32
C LEU A 175 1.51 -25.84 -12.79
N SER A 176 1.99 -27.06 -13.02
CA SER A 176 3.36 -27.30 -13.46
C SER A 176 3.66 -26.60 -14.79
N TYR A 177 2.73 -26.65 -15.74
CA TYR A 177 2.90 -25.99 -17.04
C TYR A 177 3.12 -24.47 -16.88
N VAL A 178 2.37 -23.84 -15.97
CA VAL A 178 2.48 -22.39 -15.73
C VAL A 178 3.78 -22.06 -15.04
N PHE A 179 4.13 -22.77 -13.96
CA PHE A 179 5.28 -22.41 -13.11
C PHE A 179 6.63 -22.90 -13.67
N ASP A 180 6.63 -23.91 -14.55
CA ASP A 180 7.86 -24.36 -15.23
C ASP A 180 8.26 -23.42 -16.37
N ASP A 181 7.30 -22.65 -16.94
CA ASP A 181 7.53 -21.80 -18.11
C ASP A 181 7.54 -20.28 -17.78
N ILE A 182 7.21 -19.90 -16.55
CA ILE A 182 7.15 -18.50 -16.15
C ILE A 182 8.55 -17.87 -15.99
N ASN A 183 8.75 -16.74 -16.65
CA ASN A 183 9.95 -15.93 -16.42
C ASN A 183 9.75 -14.97 -15.22
N VAL A 184 10.11 -15.43 -14.03
CA VAL A 184 9.95 -14.66 -12.79
C VAL A 184 10.68 -13.32 -12.84
N SER A 185 11.76 -13.19 -13.62
CA SER A 185 12.52 -11.93 -13.71
C SER A 185 11.79 -10.82 -14.47
N GLU A 186 10.70 -11.15 -15.17
CA GLU A 186 9.91 -10.20 -15.95
C GLU A 186 8.49 -9.97 -15.40
N VAL A 187 8.21 -10.45 -14.20
CA VAL A 187 6.89 -10.30 -13.56
C VAL A 187 6.72 -8.93 -12.88
N TYR A 188 7.78 -8.14 -12.77
CA TYR A 188 7.80 -6.82 -12.11
C TYR A 188 7.60 -5.66 -13.09
#